data_3298b0892e1648fa9e55f2b1437aae1d
#
_entry.id   3298b0892e1648fa9e55f2b1437aae1d
#
_cell.length_a   1.000
_cell.length_b   1.000
_cell.length_c   1.000
_cell.angle_alpha   90.00
_cell.angle_beta   90.00
_cell.angle_gamma   90.00
#
_symmetry.space_group_name_H-M   'P 1'
#
loop_
_entity.id
_entity.type
_entity.pdbx_description
1 polymer ?
#
loop_
_entity_poly.entity_id
_entity_poly.type
_entity_poly.pdbx_seq_one_letter_code
_entity_poly.pdbx_strand_id
1 'polypeptide(L)'
;MSDASTPEPRPNSSRTRLAVASLSLGTALNPLNSSMIAVALVDLQKTFMLGIAEATWVITAFYLASAAGQPLMGRLGDRFGPRRLFVFGMCVVMVVSALTPFAPSFALVCVGRIGLAIGTATAFPSAVAMIRPLSARSGVSSPRLLGRIQIANTAGAAVGPVLGGLLVSTLGWQAIFAVNVPLAALALIGTRMLAPADEPRRTERFRLLIANSDIPGIALFIGMLVALLVFLLGLQSSPSWWLLAAAVLAGAGFVWRELTASVPFIDLRLLAANRSLMMVYLCFAVFNLVYYTAFFGLPQLLQEHGGYDAGITGLLMFPLAAVTIGLTPLGARWIDTRGLRFTLIVGGLGLIVGAGLLAVAAITVNPVAMLLVTAALGAPYCIVSIAMSQALYASAARKDAGVAAGIFQTARYVGAIAATTVLGVVFVGGSGPDASWQWMTMVAIATGLAIVHAVLLSTWHPRSYDEQRAAAS
;
A
#
# COMPACT_ATOMS: atom_id res chain seq x y z
N MET A 1 -3.20 -57.66 -22.42
CA MET A 1 -2.45 -56.48 -22.86
C MET A 1 -2.57 -55.46 -21.73
N SER A 2 -1.51 -55.37 -20.96
CA SER A 2 -1.42 -54.51 -19.77
C SER A 2 -1.18 -53.08 -20.22
N ASP A 3 -2.13 -52.22 -19.88
CA ASP A 3 -2.03 -50.76 -20.12
C ASP A 3 -0.99 -50.17 -19.14
N ALA A 4 0.19 -49.88 -19.66
CA ALA A 4 1.26 -49.29 -18.91
C ALA A 4 0.93 -47.77 -18.77
N SER A 5 0.20 -47.42 -17.68
CA SER A 5 0.01 -46.03 -17.28
C SER A 5 1.38 -45.41 -17.01
N THR A 6 1.80 -44.49 -17.89
CA THR A 6 2.96 -43.63 -17.68
C THR A 6 2.79 -42.90 -16.34
N PRO A 7 3.77 -42.99 -15.43
CA PRO A 7 3.67 -42.33 -14.14
C PRO A 7 3.60 -40.81 -14.35
N GLU A 8 2.51 -40.18 -13.88
CA GLU A 8 2.41 -38.74 -13.83
C GLU A 8 3.64 -38.16 -13.08
N PRO A 9 4.30 -37.12 -13.62
CA PRO A 9 5.48 -36.57 -13.00
C PRO A 9 5.12 -36.06 -11.60
N ARG A 10 5.76 -36.62 -10.58
CA ARG A 10 5.59 -36.17 -9.18
C ARG A 10 5.71 -34.67 -9.07
N PRO A 11 4.77 -33.99 -8.41
CA PRO A 11 4.78 -32.53 -8.30
C PRO A 11 6.11 -32.09 -7.68
N ASN A 12 6.89 -31.31 -8.43
CA ASN A 12 8.19 -30.81 -7.99
C ASN A 12 7.97 -29.68 -6.98
N SER A 13 7.68 -30.05 -5.73
CA SER A 13 7.29 -29.15 -4.63
C SER A 13 8.37 -28.09 -4.33
N SER A 14 9.64 -28.43 -4.53
CA SER A 14 10.76 -27.52 -4.32
C SER A 14 10.78 -26.40 -5.36
N ARG A 15 10.59 -26.72 -6.63
CA ARG A 15 10.53 -25.74 -7.73
C ARG A 15 9.39 -24.76 -7.56
N THR A 16 8.21 -25.25 -7.14
CA THR A 16 7.05 -24.38 -6.85
C THR A 16 7.30 -23.49 -5.63
N ARG A 17 7.95 -24.01 -4.57
CA ARG A 17 8.30 -23.18 -3.40
C ARG A 17 9.22 -22.02 -3.79
N LEU A 18 10.24 -22.29 -4.59
CA LEU A 18 11.18 -21.28 -5.08
C LEU A 18 10.50 -20.27 -6.02
N ALA A 19 9.61 -20.72 -6.91
CA ALA A 19 8.81 -19.83 -7.76
C ALA A 19 7.95 -18.88 -6.91
N VAL A 20 7.23 -19.41 -5.92
CA VAL A 20 6.42 -18.58 -5.01
C VAL A 20 7.29 -17.65 -4.18
N ALA A 21 8.46 -18.07 -3.72
CA ALA A 21 9.40 -17.21 -3.00
C ALA A 21 9.88 -16.03 -3.86
N SER A 22 10.20 -16.29 -5.15
CA SER A 22 10.59 -15.23 -6.09
C SER A 22 9.46 -14.24 -6.37
N LEU A 23 8.23 -14.73 -6.54
CA LEU A 23 7.05 -13.90 -6.68
C LEU A 23 6.77 -13.08 -5.41
N SER A 24 6.90 -13.73 -4.25
CA SER A 24 6.74 -13.07 -2.94
C SER A 24 7.77 -11.97 -2.72
N LEU A 25 9.03 -12.20 -3.10
CA LEU A 25 10.08 -11.18 -3.01
C LEU A 25 9.75 -9.96 -3.88
N GLY A 26 9.36 -10.17 -5.14
CA GLY A 26 9.01 -9.06 -6.03
C GLY A 26 7.76 -8.30 -5.57
N THR A 27 6.74 -8.99 -5.04
CA THR A 27 5.53 -8.33 -4.51
C THR A 27 5.83 -7.56 -3.22
N ALA A 28 6.73 -8.05 -2.38
CA ALA A 28 7.13 -7.39 -1.14
C ALA A 28 7.91 -6.09 -1.36
N LEU A 29 8.52 -5.87 -2.56
CA LEU A 29 9.24 -4.64 -2.87
C LEU A 29 8.35 -3.38 -2.77
N ASN A 30 7.08 -3.45 -3.14
CA ASN A 30 6.19 -2.29 -3.04
C ASN A 30 5.98 -1.85 -1.58
N PRO A 31 5.47 -2.70 -0.67
CA PRO A 31 5.31 -2.31 0.73
C PRO A 31 6.64 -2.04 1.45
N LEU A 32 7.73 -2.73 1.09
CA LEU A 32 9.06 -2.48 1.64
C LEU A 32 9.53 -1.06 1.29
N ASN A 33 9.46 -0.67 0.02
CA ASN A 33 9.86 0.67 -0.43
C ASN A 33 8.97 1.78 0.15
N SER A 34 7.69 1.49 0.34
CA SER A 34 6.77 2.46 0.93
C SER A 34 7.05 2.70 2.41
N SER A 35 7.62 1.73 3.11
CA SER A 35 7.90 1.84 4.54
C SER A 35 9.33 2.28 4.87
N MET A 36 10.33 1.88 4.10
CA MET A 36 11.72 2.35 4.30
C MET A 36 11.85 3.88 4.21
N ILE A 37 11.09 4.52 3.32
CA ILE A 37 11.16 5.97 3.09
C ILE A 37 10.78 6.78 4.33
N ALA A 38 9.94 6.25 5.22
CA ALA A 38 9.50 6.93 6.42
C ALA A 38 10.66 7.37 7.33
N VAL A 39 11.70 6.55 7.42
CA VAL A 39 12.88 6.82 8.24
C VAL A 39 13.92 7.67 7.49
N ALA A 40 13.94 7.60 6.16
CA ALA A 40 14.84 8.38 5.31
C ALA A 40 14.39 9.84 5.10
N LEU A 41 13.18 10.19 5.52
CA LEU A 41 12.57 11.48 5.18
C LEU A 41 13.36 12.66 5.74
N VAL A 42 13.83 12.55 6.98
CA VAL A 42 14.64 13.61 7.64
C VAL A 42 16.01 13.76 6.96
N ASP A 43 16.61 12.68 6.51
CA ASP A 43 17.90 12.73 5.79
C ASP A 43 17.73 13.40 4.40
N LEU A 44 16.63 13.13 3.71
CA LEU A 44 16.26 13.82 2.47
C LEU A 44 15.99 15.32 2.70
N GLN A 45 15.31 15.69 3.78
CA GLN A 45 15.08 17.09 4.15
C GLN A 45 16.41 17.82 4.33
N LYS A 46 17.34 17.24 5.08
CA LYS A 46 18.67 17.81 5.30
C LYS A 46 19.48 17.91 4.01
N THR A 47 19.47 16.85 3.19
CA THR A 47 20.24 16.79 1.93
C THR A 47 19.80 17.85 0.92
N PHE A 48 18.50 18.06 0.78
CA PHE A 48 17.92 18.97 -0.22
C PHE A 48 17.42 20.28 0.37
N MET A 49 17.64 20.53 1.68
CA MET A 49 17.21 21.73 2.42
C MET A 49 15.71 22.01 2.28
N LEU A 50 14.89 20.99 2.55
CA LEU A 50 13.45 21.03 2.39
C LEU A 50 12.72 21.09 3.73
N GLY A 51 11.54 21.72 3.74
CA GLY A 51 10.57 21.55 4.82
C GLY A 51 9.87 20.18 4.80
N ILE A 52 9.18 19.84 5.90
CA ILE A 52 8.43 18.58 6.02
C ILE A 52 7.40 18.45 4.90
N ALA A 53 6.63 19.53 4.64
CA ALA A 53 5.60 19.54 3.61
C ALA A 53 6.15 19.22 2.21
N GLU A 54 7.31 19.78 1.87
CA GLU A 54 7.96 19.52 0.58
C GLU A 54 8.52 18.11 0.51
N ALA A 55 9.15 17.64 1.58
CA ALA A 55 9.73 16.29 1.62
C ALA A 55 8.66 15.19 1.52
N THR A 56 7.43 15.42 1.99
CA THR A 56 6.34 14.43 1.87
C THR A 56 5.97 14.10 0.42
N TRP A 57 6.36 14.94 -0.56
CA TRP A 57 6.16 14.62 -1.97
C TRP A 57 6.85 13.32 -2.42
N VAL A 58 7.97 12.94 -1.80
CA VAL A 58 8.63 11.67 -2.12
C VAL A 58 7.77 10.46 -1.77
N ILE A 59 6.93 10.57 -0.75
CA ILE A 59 5.96 9.55 -0.35
C ILE A 59 4.73 9.62 -1.26
N THR A 60 4.19 10.83 -1.43
CA THR A 60 2.98 11.10 -2.23
C THR A 60 3.13 10.67 -3.67
N ALA A 61 4.26 11.00 -4.33
CA ALA A 61 4.55 10.62 -5.70
C ALA A 61 4.51 9.09 -5.91
N PHE A 62 5.06 8.33 -4.95
CA PHE A 62 5.03 6.88 -4.98
C PHE A 62 3.61 6.33 -4.86
N TYR A 63 2.83 6.82 -3.88
CA TYR A 63 1.47 6.32 -3.67
C TYR A 63 0.51 6.73 -4.78
N LEU A 64 0.64 7.93 -5.31
CA LEU A 64 -0.16 8.40 -6.44
C LEU A 64 0.08 7.54 -7.68
N ALA A 65 1.35 7.29 -8.01
CA ALA A 65 1.71 6.41 -9.11
C ALA A 65 1.29 4.95 -8.87
N SER A 66 1.35 4.46 -7.62
CA SER A 66 0.88 3.13 -7.24
C SER A 66 -0.63 3.00 -7.33
N ALA A 67 -1.39 4.02 -6.88
CA ALA A 67 -2.86 4.04 -6.92
C ALA A 67 -3.41 3.92 -8.34
N ALA A 68 -2.81 4.65 -9.28
CA ALA A 68 -3.17 4.59 -10.69
C ALA A 68 -2.56 3.35 -11.39
N GLY A 69 -1.35 2.97 -11.00
CA GLY A 69 -0.58 1.91 -11.66
C GLY A 69 -1.15 0.51 -11.43
N GLN A 70 -1.59 0.18 -10.23
CA GLN A 70 -1.99 -1.20 -9.90
C GLN A 70 -3.16 -1.74 -10.73
N PRO A 71 -4.29 -1.03 -10.89
CA PRO A 71 -5.37 -1.50 -11.75
C PRO A 71 -4.96 -1.60 -13.21
N LEU A 72 -4.15 -0.64 -13.68
CA LEU A 72 -3.62 -0.64 -15.05
C LEU A 72 -2.71 -1.85 -15.31
N MET A 73 -1.79 -2.13 -14.39
CA MET A 73 -0.87 -3.27 -14.50
C MET A 73 -1.60 -4.62 -14.43
N GLY A 74 -2.70 -4.71 -13.70
CA GLY A 74 -3.58 -5.88 -13.74
C GLY A 74 -4.09 -6.19 -15.14
N ARG A 75 -4.66 -5.19 -15.83
CA ARG A 75 -5.15 -5.31 -17.21
C ARG A 75 -4.03 -5.61 -18.22
N LEU A 76 -2.87 -4.97 -18.04
CA LEU A 76 -1.70 -5.24 -18.89
C LEU A 76 -1.19 -6.67 -18.70
N GLY A 77 -1.22 -7.21 -17.47
CA GLY A 77 -0.86 -8.59 -17.16
C GLY A 77 -1.76 -9.61 -17.84
N ASP A 78 -3.07 -9.33 -17.84
CA ASP A 78 -4.04 -10.18 -18.54
C ASP A 78 -3.80 -10.24 -20.04
N ARG A 79 -3.24 -9.22 -20.61
CA ARG A 79 -3.02 -9.12 -22.04
C ARG A 79 -1.64 -9.55 -22.51
N PHE A 80 -0.58 -9.03 -21.91
CA PHE A 80 0.80 -9.32 -22.33
C PHE A 80 1.37 -10.60 -21.73
N GLY A 81 0.68 -11.17 -20.74
CA GLY A 81 1.12 -12.28 -19.95
C GLY A 81 1.71 -11.84 -18.61
N PRO A 82 1.28 -12.46 -17.52
CA PRO A 82 1.66 -12.06 -16.18
C PRO A 82 3.16 -12.22 -15.91
N ARG A 83 3.79 -13.26 -16.44
CA ARG A 83 5.23 -13.48 -16.27
C ARG A 83 6.07 -12.41 -16.98
N ARG A 84 5.71 -12.05 -18.22
CA ARG A 84 6.41 -11.01 -18.98
C ARG A 84 6.28 -9.66 -18.31
N LEU A 85 5.06 -9.33 -17.84
CA LEU A 85 4.82 -8.06 -17.15
C LEU A 85 5.58 -7.98 -15.82
N PHE A 86 5.62 -9.07 -15.02
CA PHE A 86 6.40 -9.13 -13.80
C PHE A 86 7.89 -8.89 -14.07
N VAL A 87 8.46 -9.60 -15.06
CA VAL A 87 9.88 -9.44 -15.44
C VAL A 87 10.16 -8.02 -15.90
N PHE A 88 9.30 -7.44 -16.74
CA PHE A 88 9.43 -6.03 -17.15
C PHE A 88 9.43 -5.09 -15.95
N GLY A 89 8.50 -5.26 -15.02
CA GLY A 89 8.44 -4.45 -13.82
C GLY A 89 9.70 -4.55 -12.95
N MET A 90 10.25 -5.76 -12.78
CA MET A 90 11.52 -5.94 -12.05
C MET A 90 12.70 -5.28 -12.77
N CYS A 91 12.75 -5.29 -14.10
CA CYS A 91 13.75 -4.54 -14.88
C CYS A 91 13.60 -3.02 -14.62
N VAL A 92 12.38 -2.49 -14.65
CA VAL A 92 12.13 -1.07 -14.35
C VAL A 92 12.58 -0.72 -12.92
N VAL A 93 12.24 -1.57 -11.93
CA VAL A 93 12.70 -1.40 -10.54
C VAL A 93 14.22 -1.33 -10.47
N MET A 94 14.93 -2.27 -11.12
CA MET A 94 16.39 -2.30 -11.11
C MET A 94 17.01 -1.04 -11.71
N VAL A 95 16.56 -0.63 -12.91
CA VAL A 95 17.11 0.55 -13.60
C VAL A 95 16.85 1.82 -12.81
N VAL A 96 15.61 2.04 -12.39
CA VAL A 96 15.21 3.24 -11.63
C VAL A 96 15.94 3.28 -10.30
N SER A 97 16.03 2.16 -9.59
CA SER A 97 16.71 2.08 -8.30
C SER A 97 18.23 2.25 -8.40
N ALA A 98 18.83 1.87 -9.51
CA ALA A 98 20.25 2.12 -9.76
C ALA A 98 20.54 3.60 -10.09
N LEU A 99 19.61 4.30 -10.73
CA LEU A 99 19.79 5.69 -11.17
C LEU A 99 19.43 6.71 -10.09
N THR A 100 18.39 6.45 -9.29
CA THR A 100 17.86 7.41 -8.29
C THR A 100 18.90 7.87 -7.26
N PRO A 101 19.84 7.05 -6.77
CA PRO A 101 20.90 7.50 -5.84
C PRO A 101 21.77 8.64 -6.36
N PHE A 102 21.84 8.83 -7.68
CA PHE A 102 22.64 9.87 -8.34
C PHE A 102 21.80 11.10 -8.70
N ALA A 103 20.55 11.20 -8.23
CA ALA A 103 19.67 12.31 -8.55
C ALA A 103 20.21 13.65 -7.99
N PRO A 104 20.50 14.65 -8.82
CA PRO A 104 21.05 15.94 -8.37
C PRO A 104 19.99 16.87 -7.74
N SER A 105 18.70 16.52 -7.83
CA SER A 105 17.61 17.32 -7.27
C SER A 105 16.52 16.44 -6.68
N PHE A 106 15.81 16.99 -5.69
CA PHE A 106 14.68 16.29 -5.05
C PHE A 106 13.56 15.92 -6.05
N ALA A 107 13.31 16.79 -7.05
CA ALA A 107 12.34 16.48 -8.10
C ALA A 107 12.70 15.20 -8.87
N LEU A 108 13.97 14.96 -9.15
CA LEU A 108 14.42 13.73 -9.79
C LEU A 108 14.32 12.51 -8.86
N VAL A 109 14.49 12.67 -7.55
CA VAL A 109 14.17 11.62 -6.57
C VAL A 109 12.69 11.26 -6.64
N CYS A 110 11.79 12.25 -6.70
CA CYS A 110 10.35 12.02 -6.87
C CYS A 110 10.02 11.31 -8.19
N VAL A 111 10.68 11.67 -9.29
CA VAL A 111 10.54 10.94 -10.58
C VAL A 111 11.02 9.49 -10.44
N GLY A 112 12.13 9.26 -9.75
CA GLY A 112 12.60 7.91 -9.40
C GLY A 112 11.56 7.13 -8.60
N ARG A 113 10.91 7.77 -7.63
CA ARG A 113 9.81 7.18 -6.84
C ARG A 113 8.59 6.79 -7.69
N ILE A 114 8.21 7.63 -8.66
CA ILE A 114 7.16 7.31 -9.64
C ILE A 114 7.54 6.08 -10.47
N GLY A 115 8.76 6.06 -11.00
CA GLY A 115 9.25 4.91 -11.77
C GLY A 115 9.30 3.62 -10.95
N LEU A 116 9.74 3.70 -9.69
CA LEU A 116 9.76 2.59 -8.74
C LEU A 116 8.35 2.08 -8.44
N ALA A 117 7.39 2.99 -8.25
CA ALA A 117 5.98 2.66 -8.04
C ALA A 117 5.38 1.92 -9.25
N ILE A 118 5.63 2.41 -10.46
CA ILE A 118 5.18 1.78 -11.72
C ILE A 118 5.77 0.36 -11.84
N GLY A 119 7.08 0.21 -11.61
CA GLY A 119 7.74 -1.08 -11.66
C GLY A 119 7.18 -2.08 -10.65
N THR A 120 7.04 -1.68 -9.39
CA THR A 120 6.52 -2.54 -8.32
C THR A 120 5.01 -2.82 -8.44
N ALA A 121 4.24 -1.92 -9.06
CA ALA A 121 2.80 -2.12 -9.29
C ALA A 121 2.50 -3.32 -10.21
N THR A 122 3.46 -3.76 -11.05
CA THR A 122 3.31 -4.94 -11.89
C THR A 122 3.29 -6.23 -11.09
N ALA A 123 3.97 -6.27 -9.94
CA ALA A 123 4.33 -7.49 -9.24
C ALA A 123 3.12 -8.23 -8.67
N PHE A 124 2.27 -7.56 -7.89
CA PHE A 124 1.16 -8.21 -7.20
C PHE A 124 0.11 -8.79 -8.16
N PRO A 125 -0.46 -8.03 -9.13
CA PRO A 125 -1.44 -8.60 -10.07
C PRO A 125 -0.85 -9.74 -10.89
N SER A 126 0.40 -9.61 -11.34
CA SER A 126 1.08 -10.66 -12.09
C SER A 126 1.30 -11.93 -11.26
N ALA A 127 1.72 -11.77 -10.00
CA ALA A 127 1.91 -12.90 -9.10
C ALA A 127 0.58 -13.65 -8.85
N VAL A 128 -0.50 -12.92 -8.57
CA VAL A 128 -1.84 -13.51 -8.38
C VAL A 128 -2.29 -14.29 -9.61
N ALA A 129 -2.08 -13.76 -10.82
CA ALA A 129 -2.42 -14.44 -12.07
C ALA A 129 -1.61 -15.73 -12.28
N MET A 130 -0.34 -15.78 -11.83
CA MET A 130 0.52 -16.97 -11.92
C MET A 130 0.22 -18.04 -10.86
N ILE A 131 -0.55 -17.72 -9.81
CA ILE A 131 -0.87 -18.69 -8.73
C ILE A 131 -1.69 -19.90 -9.23
N ARG A 132 -2.68 -19.68 -10.10
CA ARG A 132 -3.52 -20.78 -10.61
C ARG A 132 -2.69 -21.87 -11.31
N PRO A 133 -1.85 -21.55 -12.32
CA PRO A 133 -1.01 -22.56 -12.96
C PRO A 133 0.04 -23.16 -12.01
N LEU A 134 0.54 -22.42 -11.02
CA LEU A 134 1.44 -22.96 -10.00
C LEU A 134 0.72 -23.95 -9.06
N SER A 135 -0.51 -23.65 -8.67
CA SER A 135 -1.38 -24.51 -7.87
C SER A 135 -1.65 -25.83 -8.59
N ALA A 136 -2.06 -25.77 -9.87
CA ALA A 136 -2.31 -26.96 -10.69
C ALA A 136 -1.08 -27.86 -10.83
N ARG A 137 0.13 -27.28 -10.95
CA ARG A 137 1.39 -28.05 -11.08
C ARG A 137 1.87 -28.67 -9.76
N SER A 138 1.52 -28.06 -8.62
CA SER A 138 2.08 -28.47 -7.32
C SER A 138 1.12 -29.24 -6.43
N GLY A 139 -0.17 -29.26 -6.76
CA GLY A 139 -1.21 -29.81 -5.88
C GLY A 139 -1.47 -28.97 -4.61
N VAL A 140 -0.75 -27.83 -4.44
CA VAL A 140 -0.97 -26.93 -3.29
C VAL A 140 -2.10 -25.97 -3.64
N SER A 141 -3.09 -25.83 -2.78
CA SER A 141 -4.25 -24.98 -3.03
C SER A 141 -3.89 -23.50 -3.25
N SER A 142 -4.55 -22.86 -4.21
CA SER A 142 -4.33 -21.44 -4.55
C SER A 142 -4.42 -20.50 -3.33
N PRO A 143 -5.38 -20.65 -2.38
CA PRO A 143 -5.42 -19.82 -1.17
C PRO A 143 -4.15 -19.90 -0.32
N ARG A 144 -3.54 -21.10 -0.20
CA ARG A 144 -2.28 -21.25 0.56
C ARG A 144 -1.10 -20.55 -0.11
N LEU A 145 -1.04 -20.56 -1.44
CA LEU A 145 0.02 -19.87 -2.19
C LEU A 145 -0.17 -18.34 -2.12
N LEU A 146 -1.41 -17.86 -2.25
CA LEU A 146 -1.75 -16.43 -2.06
C LEU A 146 -1.42 -15.95 -0.65
N GLY A 147 -1.73 -16.77 0.36
CA GLY A 147 -1.40 -16.46 1.75
C GLY A 147 0.11 -16.23 1.97
N ARG A 148 0.99 -17.01 1.29
CA ARG A 148 2.44 -16.80 1.37
C ARG A 148 2.87 -15.46 0.77
N ILE A 149 2.28 -15.06 -0.36
CA ILE A 149 2.53 -13.75 -0.97
C ILE A 149 2.08 -12.63 -0.02
N GLN A 150 0.90 -12.79 0.58
CA GLN A 150 0.37 -11.79 1.52
C GLN A 150 1.23 -11.65 2.79
N ILE A 151 1.72 -12.77 3.33
CA ILE A 151 2.66 -12.77 4.46
C ILE A 151 3.95 -12.01 4.08
N ALA A 152 4.50 -12.25 2.89
CA ALA A 152 5.69 -11.55 2.43
C ALA A 152 5.45 -10.03 2.27
N ASN A 153 4.27 -9.63 1.78
CA ASN A 153 3.90 -8.22 1.66
C ASN A 153 3.80 -7.55 3.04
N THR A 154 3.13 -8.21 3.99
CA THR A 154 3.00 -7.71 5.37
C THR A 154 4.37 -7.62 6.05
N ALA A 155 5.21 -8.66 5.89
CA ALA A 155 6.57 -8.66 6.41
C ALA A 155 7.44 -7.56 5.78
N GLY A 156 7.31 -7.32 4.47
CA GLY A 156 8.01 -6.24 3.77
C GLY A 156 7.65 -4.86 4.33
N ALA A 157 6.35 -4.59 4.53
CA ALA A 157 5.90 -3.36 5.14
C ALA A 157 6.43 -3.18 6.58
N ALA A 158 6.44 -4.26 7.35
CA ALA A 158 6.82 -4.24 8.75
C ALA A 158 8.35 -4.10 8.95
N VAL A 159 9.16 -4.78 8.14
CA VAL A 159 10.63 -4.76 8.21
C VAL A 159 11.21 -3.47 7.64
N GLY A 160 10.45 -2.76 6.78
CA GLY A 160 10.94 -1.57 6.07
C GLY A 160 11.59 -0.52 6.95
N PRO A 161 10.99 -0.05 8.04
CA PRO A 161 11.61 0.99 8.90
C PRO A 161 12.93 0.55 9.50
N VAL A 162 13.04 -0.72 9.91
CA VAL A 162 14.27 -1.28 10.50
C VAL A 162 15.38 -1.36 9.45
N LEU A 163 15.07 -1.93 8.30
CA LEU A 163 16.01 -2.02 7.18
C LEU A 163 16.38 -0.63 6.66
N GLY A 164 15.38 0.25 6.52
CA GLY A 164 15.57 1.64 6.11
C GLY A 164 16.47 2.40 7.09
N GLY A 165 16.21 2.28 8.39
CA GLY A 165 17.02 2.90 9.44
C GLY A 165 18.47 2.45 9.40
N LEU A 166 18.70 1.14 9.29
CA LEU A 166 20.05 0.57 9.16
C LEU A 166 20.76 1.08 7.90
N LEU A 167 20.09 1.07 6.75
CA LEU A 167 20.67 1.53 5.48
C LEU A 167 21.00 3.02 5.51
N VAL A 168 20.06 3.85 6.01
CA VAL A 168 20.24 5.31 6.08
C VAL A 168 21.37 5.68 7.04
N SER A 169 21.42 5.08 8.24
CA SER A 169 22.45 5.39 9.23
C SER A 169 23.87 4.96 8.81
N THR A 170 24.00 3.93 7.96
CA THR A 170 25.31 3.40 7.56
C THR A 170 25.79 3.89 6.20
N LEU A 171 24.86 4.06 5.24
CA LEU A 171 25.17 4.30 3.82
C LEU A 171 24.42 5.51 3.24
N GLY A 172 23.60 6.22 4.07
CA GLY A 172 22.79 7.34 3.65
C GLY A 172 21.49 6.95 2.92
N TRP A 173 20.65 7.95 2.62
CA TRP A 173 19.33 7.76 2.00
C TRP A 173 19.39 7.04 0.63
N GLN A 174 20.50 7.13 -0.09
CA GLN A 174 20.71 6.49 -1.38
C GLN A 174 20.59 4.96 -1.29
N ALA A 175 20.97 4.38 -0.16
CA ALA A 175 20.97 2.94 0.04
C ALA A 175 19.57 2.32 0.03
N ILE A 176 18.52 3.08 0.40
CA ILE A 176 17.13 2.58 0.33
C ILE A 176 16.67 2.32 -1.12
N PHE A 177 17.28 3.02 -2.09
CA PHE A 177 17.05 2.73 -3.50
C PHE A 177 17.98 1.59 -3.97
N ALA A 178 19.27 1.68 -3.67
CA ALA A 178 20.26 0.70 -4.14
C ALA A 178 19.94 -0.74 -3.73
N VAL A 179 19.36 -0.96 -2.54
CA VAL A 179 18.98 -2.30 -2.04
C VAL A 179 17.95 -3.00 -2.92
N ASN A 180 17.14 -2.24 -3.67
CA ASN A 180 16.17 -2.83 -4.57
C ASN A 180 16.81 -3.53 -5.78
N VAL A 181 18.02 -3.12 -6.17
CA VAL A 181 18.69 -3.71 -7.34
C VAL A 181 18.94 -5.21 -7.14
N PRO A 182 19.62 -5.68 -6.09
CA PRO A 182 19.80 -7.11 -5.87
C PRO A 182 18.49 -7.83 -5.58
N LEU A 183 17.54 -7.22 -4.86
CA LEU A 183 16.26 -7.86 -4.55
C LEU A 183 15.41 -8.06 -5.80
N ALA A 184 15.32 -7.05 -6.67
CA ALA A 184 14.61 -7.15 -7.93
C ALA A 184 15.30 -8.12 -8.90
N ALA A 185 16.64 -8.17 -8.93
CA ALA A 185 17.39 -9.14 -9.72
C ALA A 185 17.07 -10.58 -9.29
N LEU A 186 17.07 -10.87 -7.99
CA LEU A 186 16.70 -12.19 -7.45
C LEU A 186 15.25 -12.56 -7.82
N ALA A 187 14.30 -11.62 -7.65
CA ALA A 187 12.90 -11.83 -8.01
C ALA A 187 12.75 -12.08 -9.52
N LEU A 188 13.45 -11.32 -10.36
CA LEU A 188 13.44 -11.44 -11.82
C LEU A 188 13.99 -12.79 -12.26
N ILE A 189 15.20 -13.15 -11.82
CA ILE A 189 15.88 -14.38 -12.19
C ILE A 189 15.04 -15.59 -11.78
N GLY A 190 14.61 -15.61 -10.51
CA GLY A 190 13.79 -16.70 -9.99
C GLY A 190 12.46 -16.84 -10.72
N THR A 191 11.77 -15.74 -11.01
CA THR A 191 10.53 -15.78 -11.78
C THR A 191 10.75 -16.24 -13.21
N ARG A 192 11.82 -15.76 -13.86
CA ARG A 192 12.16 -16.15 -15.24
C ARG A 192 12.54 -17.64 -15.36
N MET A 193 13.15 -18.22 -14.34
CA MET A 193 13.58 -19.63 -14.37
C MET A 193 12.48 -20.61 -13.91
N LEU A 194 11.63 -20.19 -12.97
CA LEU A 194 10.78 -21.10 -12.20
C LEU A 194 9.28 -20.90 -12.42
N ALA A 195 8.84 -19.67 -12.75
CA ALA A 195 7.42 -19.41 -12.96
C ALA A 195 6.91 -20.00 -14.28
N PRO A 196 5.60 -20.32 -14.36
CA PRO A 196 4.98 -20.80 -15.58
C PRO A 196 5.22 -19.83 -16.74
N ALA A 197 5.44 -20.37 -17.94
CA ALA A 197 5.48 -19.56 -19.15
C ALA A 197 4.08 -19.00 -19.43
N ASP A 198 4.03 -17.81 -19.98
CA ASP A 198 2.77 -17.23 -20.44
C ASP A 198 2.25 -18.04 -21.64
N GLU A 199 0.94 -18.26 -21.67
CA GLU A 199 0.30 -18.91 -22.82
C GLU A 199 0.43 -18.03 -24.08
N PRO A 200 0.59 -18.62 -25.26
CA PRO A 200 0.61 -17.85 -26.51
C PRO A 200 -0.75 -17.16 -26.69
N ARG A 201 -0.77 -15.84 -26.57
CA ARG A 201 -1.97 -15.02 -26.76
C ARG A 201 -1.94 -14.34 -28.11
N ARG A 202 -3.12 -14.16 -28.71
CA ARG A 202 -3.27 -13.40 -29.96
C ARG A 202 -2.80 -11.96 -29.75
N THR A 203 -1.89 -11.50 -30.60
CA THR A 203 -1.36 -10.13 -30.62
C THR A 203 -2.46 -9.18 -31.09
N GLU A 204 -3.26 -8.67 -30.17
CA GLU A 204 -4.12 -7.53 -30.49
C GLU A 204 -3.29 -6.25 -30.57
N ARG A 205 -3.69 -5.31 -31.42
CA ARG A 205 -2.93 -4.09 -31.68
C ARG A 205 -2.83 -3.21 -30.42
N PHE A 206 -1.65 -2.64 -30.15
CA PHE A 206 -1.36 -1.72 -29.04
C PHE A 206 -2.38 -0.56 -28.91
N ARG A 207 -2.96 -0.14 -30.04
CA ARG A 207 -3.98 0.90 -30.10
C ARG A 207 -5.29 0.53 -29.36
N LEU A 208 -5.66 -0.76 -29.34
CA LEU A 208 -6.83 -1.26 -28.59
C LEU A 208 -6.58 -1.34 -27.08
N LEU A 209 -5.30 -1.46 -26.66
CA LEU A 209 -4.91 -1.38 -25.25
C LEU A 209 -5.20 -0.02 -24.65
N ILE A 210 -4.73 1.02 -25.33
CA ILE A 210 -4.89 2.41 -24.94
C ILE A 210 -6.38 2.75 -24.87
N ALA A 211 -7.14 2.32 -25.88
CA ALA A 211 -8.58 2.55 -25.93
C ALA A 211 -9.35 1.86 -24.78
N ASN A 212 -8.88 0.67 -24.34
CA ASN A 212 -9.53 -0.11 -23.27
C ASN A 212 -8.96 0.16 -21.86
N SER A 213 -8.01 1.08 -21.72
CA SER A 213 -7.35 1.37 -20.42
C SER A 213 -7.91 2.59 -19.69
N ASP A 214 -8.95 3.22 -20.24
CA ASP A 214 -9.54 4.47 -19.73
C ASP A 214 -8.51 5.50 -19.25
N ILE A 215 -7.52 5.79 -20.11
CA ILE A 215 -6.48 6.79 -19.81
C ILE A 215 -7.08 8.14 -19.38
N PRO A 216 -8.18 8.65 -19.99
CA PRO A 216 -8.82 9.87 -19.52
C PRO A 216 -9.32 9.77 -18.07
N GLY A 217 -9.93 8.64 -17.67
CA GLY A 217 -10.36 8.41 -16.29
C GLY A 217 -9.20 8.40 -15.31
N ILE A 218 -8.10 7.70 -15.66
CA ILE A 218 -6.85 7.69 -14.86
C ILE A 218 -6.27 9.11 -14.74
N ALA A 219 -6.21 9.87 -15.84
CA ALA A 219 -5.67 11.24 -15.85
C ALA A 219 -6.51 12.19 -14.99
N LEU A 220 -7.83 12.10 -15.06
CA LEU A 220 -8.76 12.86 -14.23
C LEU A 220 -8.61 12.51 -12.74
N PHE A 221 -8.47 11.21 -12.42
CA PHE A 221 -8.26 10.74 -11.05
C PHE A 221 -6.94 11.27 -10.46
N ILE A 222 -5.83 11.15 -11.21
CA ILE A 222 -4.53 11.68 -10.80
C ILE A 222 -4.60 13.20 -10.67
N GLY A 223 -5.16 13.88 -11.69
CA GLY A 223 -5.29 15.34 -11.69
C GLY A 223 -6.10 15.86 -10.51
N MET A 224 -7.21 15.20 -10.17
CA MET A 224 -8.01 15.51 -8.99
C MET A 224 -7.19 15.40 -7.70
N LEU A 225 -6.49 14.27 -7.51
CA LEU A 225 -5.70 14.04 -6.29
C LEU A 225 -4.54 15.04 -6.17
N VAL A 226 -3.83 15.31 -7.26
CA VAL A 226 -2.72 16.26 -7.28
C VAL A 226 -3.22 17.68 -7.00
N ALA A 227 -4.27 18.12 -7.68
CA ALA A 227 -4.82 19.48 -7.49
C ALA A 227 -5.33 19.66 -6.05
N LEU A 228 -6.04 18.68 -5.50
CA LEU A 228 -6.52 18.71 -4.13
C LEU A 228 -5.35 18.75 -3.13
N LEU A 229 -4.32 17.94 -3.33
CA LEU A 229 -3.15 17.89 -2.45
C LEU A 229 -2.41 19.22 -2.46
N VAL A 230 -2.10 19.78 -3.64
CA VAL A 230 -1.40 21.07 -3.75
C VAL A 230 -2.21 22.19 -3.13
N PHE A 231 -3.54 22.20 -3.31
CA PHE A 231 -4.44 23.14 -2.63
C PHE A 231 -4.32 23.02 -1.11
N LEU A 232 -4.44 21.81 -0.56
CA LEU A 232 -4.40 21.59 0.88
C LEU A 232 -3.06 21.98 1.50
N LEU A 233 -1.95 21.69 0.84
CA LEU A 233 -0.61 22.13 1.27
C LEU A 233 -0.44 23.65 1.18
N GLY A 234 -1.13 24.31 0.25
CA GLY A 234 -1.12 25.78 0.08
C GLY A 234 -1.99 26.54 1.07
N LEU A 235 -2.85 25.89 1.86
CA LEU A 235 -3.84 26.56 2.73
C LEU A 235 -3.23 27.53 3.74
N GLN A 236 -2.02 27.27 4.23
CA GLN A 236 -1.40 28.10 5.26
C GLN A 236 -0.50 29.23 4.72
N SER A 237 -0.11 29.18 3.45
CA SER A 237 0.78 30.19 2.87
C SER A 237 0.04 31.14 1.91
N SER A 238 -0.53 30.59 0.87
CA SER A 238 -1.29 31.32 -0.16
C SER A 238 -2.27 30.35 -0.83
N PRO A 239 -3.50 30.21 -0.31
CA PRO A 239 -4.46 29.22 -0.83
C PRO A 239 -4.86 29.56 -2.28
N SER A 240 -4.48 28.71 -3.19
CA SER A 240 -4.81 28.84 -4.61
C SER A 240 -6.18 28.23 -4.90
N TRP A 241 -7.25 28.97 -4.67
CA TRP A 241 -8.65 28.52 -4.82
C TRP A 241 -8.96 27.92 -6.19
N TRP A 242 -8.23 28.31 -7.24
CA TRP A 242 -8.34 27.72 -8.57
C TRP A 242 -7.95 26.23 -8.58
N LEU A 243 -7.03 25.80 -7.71
CA LEU A 243 -6.68 24.38 -7.55
C LEU A 243 -7.81 23.57 -6.93
N LEU A 244 -8.53 24.14 -5.95
CA LEU A 244 -9.75 23.52 -5.44
C LEU A 244 -10.81 23.37 -6.54
N ALA A 245 -11.03 24.43 -7.32
CA ALA A 245 -11.95 24.38 -8.46
C ALA A 245 -11.50 23.33 -9.49
N ALA A 246 -10.20 23.26 -9.81
CA ALA A 246 -9.64 22.25 -10.70
C ALA A 246 -9.83 20.82 -10.14
N ALA A 247 -9.62 20.62 -8.83
CA ALA A 247 -9.85 19.33 -8.18
C ALA A 247 -11.33 18.90 -8.25
N VAL A 248 -12.26 19.82 -7.99
CA VAL A 248 -13.69 19.57 -8.07
C VAL A 248 -14.12 19.26 -9.51
N LEU A 249 -13.65 20.04 -10.48
CA LEU A 249 -13.94 19.82 -11.90
C LEU A 249 -13.36 18.49 -12.41
N ALA A 250 -12.12 18.18 -12.04
CA ALA A 250 -11.48 16.91 -12.39
C ALA A 250 -12.23 15.74 -11.73
N GLY A 251 -12.67 15.88 -10.48
CA GLY A 251 -13.49 14.89 -9.78
C GLY A 251 -14.86 14.68 -10.41
N ALA A 252 -15.57 15.76 -10.76
CA ALA A 252 -16.83 15.68 -11.49
C ALA A 252 -16.64 15.04 -12.88
N GLY A 253 -15.58 15.45 -13.59
CA GLY A 253 -15.20 14.85 -14.88
C GLY A 253 -14.85 13.37 -14.74
N PHE A 254 -14.14 12.98 -13.68
CA PHE A 254 -13.85 11.59 -13.35
C PHE A 254 -15.13 10.78 -13.14
N VAL A 255 -16.04 11.25 -12.26
CA VAL A 255 -17.32 10.58 -12.00
C VAL A 255 -18.14 10.46 -13.28
N TRP A 256 -18.27 11.54 -14.06
CA TRP A 256 -18.96 11.52 -15.33
C TRP A 256 -18.34 10.51 -16.30
N ARG A 257 -17.01 10.50 -16.42
CA ARG A 257 -16.28 9.57 -17.28
C ARG A 257 -16.50 8.12 -16.86
N GLU A 258 -16.37 7.81 -15.57
CA GLU A 258 -16.54 6.45 -15.03
C GLU A 258 -17.97 5.93 -15.19
N LEU A 259 -18.97 6.84 -15.14
CA LEU A 259 -20.37 6.51 -15.40
C LEU A 259 -20.71 6.34 -16.88
N THR A 260 -19.90 6.87 -17.81
CA THR A 260 -20.19 6.81 -19.26
C THR A 260 -19.26 5.86 -20.01
N ALA A 261 -18.09 5.55 -19.47
CA ALA A 261 -17.13 4.68 -20.11
C ALA A 261 -17.65 3.23 -20.24
N SER A 262 -17.36 2.61 -21.37
CA SER A 262 -17.67 1.19 -21.60
C SER A 262 -16.78 0.26 -20.77
N VAL A 263 -15.55 0.69 -20.49
CA VAL A 263 -14.57 -0.02 -19.64
C VAL A 263 -13.99 1.00 -18.67
N PRO A 264 -14.67 1.30 -17.54
CA PRO A 264 -14.23 2.32 -16.61
C PRO A 264 -12.94 1.90 -15.88
N PHE A 265 -12.16 2.89 -15.40
CA PHE A 265 -11.01 2.67 -14.53
C PHE A 265 -11.43 2.12 -13.16
N ILE A 266 -12.45 2.75 -12.56
CA ILE A 266 -13.12 2.31 -11.33
C ILE A 266 -14.62 2.21 -11.63
N ASP A 267 -15.19 1.02 -11.55
CA ASP A 267 -16.64 0.85 -11.81
C ASP A 267 -17.48 1.45 -10.67
N LEU A 268 -17.79 2.74 -10.79
CA LEU A 268 -18.61 3.47 -9.81
C LEU A 268 -20.06 2.95 -9.74
N ARG A 269 -20.57 2.31 -10.80
CA ARG A 269 -21.92 1.71 -10.79
C ARG A 269 -21.92 0.48 -9.89
N LEU A 270 -20.89 -0.36 -10.00
CA LEU A 270 -20.70 -1.51 -9.11
C LEU A 270 -20.57 -1.07 -7.65
N LEU A 271 -19.82 0.01 -7.40
CA LEU A 271 -19.67 0.58 -6.06
C LEU A 271 -20.98 1.11 -5.49
N ALA A 272 -21.74 1.87 -6.28
CA ALA A 272 -23.03 2.44 -5.86
C ALA A 272 -24.08 1.35 -5.58
N ALA A 273 -24.05 0.26 -6.34
CA ALA A 273 -24.96 -0.88 -6.17
C ALA A 273 -24.65 -1.73 -4.94
N ASN A 274 -23.41 -1.69 -4.42
CA ASN A 274 -22.97 -2.52 -3.29
C ASN A 274 -22.53 -1.66 -2.09
N ARG A 275 -23.49 -1.28 -1.25
CA ARG A 275 -23.24 -0.45 -0.07
C ARG A 275 -22.22 -1.08 0.90
N SER A 276 -22.22 -2.42 1.05
CA SER A 276 -21.27 -3.10 1.93
C SER A 276 -19.84 -2.97 1.41
N LEU A 277 -19.65 -3.14 0.10
CA LEU A 277 -18.34 -2.98 -0.54
C LEU A 277 -17.84 -1.53 -0.46
N MET A 278 -18.73 -0.55 -0.65
CA MET A 278 -18.41 0.87 -0.47
C MET A 278 -17.92 1.16 0.95
N MET A 279 -18.60 0.60 1.97
CA MET A 279 -18.20 0.76 3.37
C MET A 279 -16.85 0.11 3.67
N VAL A 280 -16.53 -1.03 3.04
CA VAL A 280 -15.19 -1.64 3.15
C VAL A 280 -14.11 -0.68 2.67
N TYR A 281 -14.30 -0.07 1.50
CA TYR A 281 -13.30 0.85 0.94
C TYR A 281 -13.15 2.12 1.78
N LEU A 282 -14.27 2.71 2.21
CA LEU A 282 -14.26 3.91 3.06
C LEU A 282 -13.59 3.64 4.40
N CYS A 283 -13.99 2.58 5.11
CA CYS A 283 -13.39 2.21 6.38
C CYS A 283 -11.89 1.91 6.22
N PHE A 284 -11.52 1.24 5.12
CA PHE A 284 -10.10 0.92 4.87
C PHE A 284 -9.28 2.16 4.51
N ALA A 285 -9.84 3.11 3.76
CA ALA A 285 -9.19 4.39 3.49
C ALA A 285 -8.97 5.21 4.77
N VAL A 286 -10.00 5.34 5.63
CA VAL A 286 -9.90 6.05 6.92
C VAL A 286 -8.91 5.35 7.84
N PHE A 287 -8.95 4.02 7.94
CA PHE A 287 -7.97 3.23 8.69
C PHE A 287 -6.54 3.54 8.24
N ASN A 288 -6.29 3.50 6.94
CA ASN A 288 -4.95 3.77 6.40
C ASN A 288 -4.54 5.23 6.59
N LEU A 289 -5.48 6.19 6.51
CA LEU A 289 -5.21 7.59 6.84
C LEU A 289 -4.66 7.71 8.27
N VAL A 290 -5.34 7.13 9.27
CA VAL A 290 -4.90 7.17 10.66
C VAL A 290 -3.55 6.48 10.84
N TYR A 291 -3.44 5.26 10.32
CA TYR A 291 -2.23 4.46 10.45
C TYR A 291 -1.01 5.13 9.82
N TYR A 292 -1.13 5.61 8.58
CA TYR A 292 0.00 6.24 7.88
C TYR A 292 0.35 7.61 8.43
N THR A 293 -0.60 8.35 9.02
CA THR A 293 -0.28 9.58 9.78
C THR A 293 0.65 9.27 10.95
N ALA A 294 0.36 8.24 11.72
CA ALA A 294 1.23 7.78 12.80
C ALA A 294 2.56 7.20 12.25
N PHE A 295 2.47 6.36 11.22
CA PHE A 295 3.60 5.63 10.66
C PHE A 295 4.67 6.55 10.03
N PHE A 296 4.28 7.64 9.37
CA PHE A 296 5.20 8.62 8.80
C PHE A 296 5.57 9.72 9.79
N GLY A 297 4.65 10.11 10.68
CA GLY A 297 4.90 11.15 11.67
C GLY A 297 5.86 10.72 12.77
N LEU A 298 5.73 9.48 13.27
CA LEU A 298 6.54 9.01 14.39
C LEU A 298 8.05 9.00 14.11
N PRO A 299 8.58 8.52 12.98
CA PRO A 299 10.00 8.63 12.67
C PRO A 299 10.51 10.08 12.63
N GLN A 300 9.71 11.02 12.13
CA GLN A 300 10.07 12.44 12.12
C GLN A 300 10.15 12.98 13.54
N LEU A 301 9.14 12.72 14.36
CA LEU A 301 9.15 13.11 15.78
C LEU A 301 10.39 12.58 16.51
N LEU A 302 10.72 11.31 16.32
CA LEU A 302 11.89 10.69 16.94
C LEU A 302 13.20 11.32 16.49
N GLN A 303 13.34 11.65 15.20
CA GLN A 303 14.58 12.23 14.67
C GLN A 303 14.70 13.73 14.95
N GLU A 304 13.61 14.51 14.78
CA GLU A 304 13.64 15.96 14.91
C GLU A 304 13.53 16.42 16.37
N HIS A 305 12.60 15.84 17.13
CA HIS A 305 12.38 16.22 18.53
C HIS A 305 13.18 15.36 19.51
N GLY A 306 13.33 14.05 19.21
CA GLY A 306 14.08 13.11 20.03
C GLY A 306 15.59 13.15 19.79
N GLY A 307 16.05 13.69 18.67
CA GLY A 307 17.46 13.72 18.30
C GLY A 307 18.04 12.34 17.97
N TYR A 308 17.21 11.33 17.79
CA TYR A 308 17.67 9.99 17.43
C TYR A 308 18.13 9.93 15.97
N ASP A 309 19.18 9.19 15.70
CA ASP A 309 19.59 8.88 14.32
C ASP A 309 18.57 7.93 13.64
N ALA A 310 18.71 7.78 12.32
CA ALA A 310 17.83 6.93 11.53
C ALA A 310 17.90 5.44 11.95
N GLY A 311 19.07 4.96 12.38
CA GLY A 311 19.28 3.58 12.83
C GLY A 311 18.50 3.29 14.11
N ILE A 312 18.66 4.13 15.13
CA ILE A 312 17.91 4.03 16.39
C ILE A 312 16.41 4.19 16.15
N THR A 313 16.02 5.15 15.32
CA THR A 313 14.61 5.33 14.92
C THR A 313 14.04 4.06 14.30
N GLY A 314 14.77 3.41 13.38
CA GLY A 314 14.37 2.14 12.79
C GLY A 314 14.22 1.03 13.83
N LEU A 315 15.13 0.94 14.81
CA LEU A 315 15.02 -0.02 15.91
C LEU A 315 13.82 0.26 16.82
N LEU A 316 13.54 1.53 17.13
CA LEU A 316 12.34 1.91 17.88
C LEU A 316 11.03 1.61 17.15
N MET A 317 11.05 1.52 15.81
CA MET A 317 9.93 1.08 15.00
C MET A 317 9.81 -0.46 14.90
N PHE A 318 10.81 -1.23 15.36
CA PHE A 318 10.80 -2.70 15.27
C PHE A 318 9.62 -3.38 15.97
N PRO A 319 9.16 -2.95 17.16
CA PRO A 319 8.02 -3.60 17.82
C PRO A 319 6.72 -3.50 17.01
N LEU A 320 6.51 -2.43 16.24
CA LEU A 320 5.40 -2.33 15.30
C LEU A 320 5.41 -3.49 14.30
N ALA A 321 6.59 -3.78 13.73
CA ALA A 321 6.78 -4.89 12.81
C ALA A 321 6.56 -6.25 13.50
N ALA A 322 7.21 -6.46 14.63
CA ALA A 322 7.18 -7.72 15.38
C ALA A 322 5.76 -8.07 15.83
N VAL A 323 5.03 -7.09 16.37
CA VAL A 323 3.63 -7.26 16.80
C VAL A 323 2.71 -7.49 15.61
N THR A 324 2.89 -6.75 14.51
CA THR A 324 2.11 -6.94 13.27
C THR A 324 2.26 -8.37 12.75
N ILE A 325 3.48 -8.89 12.65
CA ILE A 325 3.73 -10.25 12.17
C ILE A 325 3.24 -11.28 13.18
N GLY A 326 3.56 -11.10 14.47
CA GLY A 326 3.26 -12.04 15.54
C GLY A 326 1.77 -12.20 15.82
N LEU A 327 0.97 -11.12 15.68
CA LEU A 327 -0.48 -11.16 15.91
C LEU A 327 -1.29 -11.56 14.66
N THR A 328 -0.67 -11.70 13.48
CA THR A 328 -1.36 -12.13 12.26
C THR A 328 -2.15 -13.42 12.42
N PRO A 329 -1.62 -14.52 13.03
CA PRO A 329 -2.38 -15.75 13.28
C PRO A 329 -3.55 -15.54 14.26
N LEU A 330 -3.38 -14.66 15.24
CA LEU A 330 -4.44 -14.35 16.22
C LEU A 330 -5.61 -13.63 15.56
N GLY A 331 -5.34 -12.65 14.68
CA GLY A 331 -6.39 -11.97 13.91
C GLY A 331 -7.20 -12.93 13.05
N ALA A 332 -6.52 -13.85 12.32
CA ALA A 332 -7.19 -14.89 11.55
C ALA A 332 -8.05 -15.79 12.44
N ARG A 333 -7.51 -16.26 13.58
CA ARG A 333 -8.25 -17.09 14.54
C ARG A 333 -9.47 -16.39 15.14
N TRP A 334 -9.39 -15.09 15.39
CA TRP A 334 -10.55 -14.34 15.90
C TRP A 334 -11.66 -14.22 14.87
N ILE A 335 -11.32 -14.06 13.58
CA ILE A 335 -12.31 -14.08 12.51
C ILE A 335 -13.05 -15.42 12.49
N ASP A 336 -12.31 -16.55 12.58
CA ASP A 336 -12.89 -17.89 12.54
C ASP A 336 -13.72 -18.22 13.79
N THR A 337 -13.31 -17.78 14.99
CA THR A 337 -13.93 -18.16 16.27
C THR A 337 -14.93 -17.17 16.79
N ARG A 338 -14.75 -15.87 16.58
CA ARG A 338 -15.59 -14.78 17.12
C ARG A 338 -16.28 -13.95 16.05
N GLY A 339 -15.95 -14.22 14.79
CA GLY A 339 -16.53 -13.57 13.63
C GLY A 339 -15.85 -12.26 13.24
N LEU A 340 -16.15 -11.83 12.03
CA LEU A 340 -15.55 -10.67 11.38
C LEU A 340 -15.84 -9.36 12.13
N ARG A 341 -17.09 -9.17 12.56
CA ARG A 341 -17.52 -7.94 13.24
C ARG A 341 -16.80 -7.71 14.57
N PHE A 342 -16.67 -8.74 15.39
CA PHE A 342 -15.92 -8.67 16.65
C PHE A 342 -14.49 -8.24 16.39
N THR A 343 -13.83 -8.87 15.40
CA THR A 343 -12.43 -8.58 15.06
C THR A 343 -12.24 -7.15 14.57
N LEU A 344 -13.18 -6.61 13.78
CA LEU A 344 -13.16 -5.22 13.31
C LEU A 344 -13.33 -4.22 14.46
N ILE A 345 -14.27 -4.47 15.38
CA ILE A 345 -14.50 -3.59 16.54
C ILE A 345 -13.26 -3.56 17.45
N VAL A 346 -12.71 -4.72 17.79
CA VAL A 346 -11.49 -4.78 18.62
C VAL A 346 -10.31 -4.09 17.95
N GLY A 347 -10.14 -4.30 16.63
CA GLY A 347 -9.12 -3.62 15.85
C GLY A 347 -9.32 -2.10 15.79
N GLY A 348 -10.57 -1.63 15.65
CA GLY A 348 -10.91 -0.21 15.67
C GLY A 348 -10.65 0.44 17.02
N LEU A 349 -11.01 -0.22 18.12
CA LEU A 349 -10.69 0.25 19.49
C LEU A 349 -9.16 0.28 19.71
N GLY A 350 -8.45 -0.74 19.24
CA GLY A 350 -6.99 -0.77 19.29
C GLY A 350 -6.36 0.40 18.50
N LEU A 351 -6.98 0.80 17.39
CA LEU A 351 -6.52 1.95 16.60
C LEU A 351 -6.69 3.28 17.37
N ILE A 352 -7.81 3.45 18.10
CA ILE A 352 -8.02 4.63 18.98
C ILE A 352 -6.95 4.67 20.07
N VAL A 353 -6.71 3.55 20.72
CA VAL A 353 -5.68 3.45 21.78
C VAL A 353 -4.29 3.74 21.20
N GLY A 354 -3.93 3.14 20.06
CA GLY A 354 -2.65 3.36 19.41
C GLY A 354 -2.45 4.81 18.98
N ALA A 355 -3.48 5.43 18.39
CA ALA A 355 -3.45 6.85 18.01
C ALA A 355 -3.34 7.76 19.24
N GLY A 356 -4.08 7.49 20.31
CA GLY A 356 -4.00 8.25 21.54
C GLY A 356 -2.64 8.14 22.26
N LEU A 357 -2.01 6.96 22.21
CA LEU A 357 -0.67 6.73 22.76
C LEU A 357 0.43 7.51 22.04
N LEU A 358 0.19 8.03 20.82
CA LEU A 358 1.11 8.98 20.18
C LEU A 358 1.28 10.26 21.01
N ALA A 359 0.31 10.62 21.89
CA ALA A 359 0.46 11.73 22.83
C ALA A 359 1.64 11.50 23.78
N VAL A 360 1.89 10.26 24.16
CA VAL A 360 3.06 9.91 24.98
C VAL A 360 4.34 10.23 24.22
N ALA A 361 4.40 9.91 22.90
CA ALA A 361 5.53 10.23 22.05
C ALA A 361 5.74 11.76 21.91
N ALA A 362 4.67 12.54 21.88
CA ALA A 362 4.75 13.99 21.81
C ALA A 362 5.23 14.66 23.12
N ILE A 363 5.00 13.98 24.27
CA ILE A 363 5.39 14.51 25.59
C ILE A 363 6.78 14.00 26.01
N THR A 364 7.09 12.76 25.69
CA THR A 364 8.37 12.14 26.06
C THR A 364 8.91 11.28 24.93
N VAL A 365 10.18 11.46 24.62
CA VAL A 365 10.92 10.66 23.64
C VAL A 365 11.73 9.51 24.30
N ASN A 366 11.29 9.06 25.48
CA ASN A 366 11.93 7.95 26.18
C ASN A 366 11.88 6.67 25.33
N PRO A 367 13.00 5.97 25.10
CA PRO A 367 13.05 4.79 24.23
C PRO A 367 12.08 3.68 24.62
N VAL A 368 11.91 3.43 25.92
CA VAL A 368 11.00 2.38 26.42
C VAL A 368 9.54 2.75 26.12
N ALA A 369 9.16 4.02 26.32
CA ALA A 369 7.83 4.49 25.96
C ALA A 369 7.59 4.35 24.45
N MET A 370 8.61 4.65 23.63
CA MET A 370 8.52 4.51 22.15
C MET A 370 8.33 3.07 21.71
N LEU A 371 9.03 2.11 22.33
CA LEU A 371 8.82 0.68 22.05
C LEU A 371 7.39 0.24 22.37
N LEU A 372 6.77 0.76 23.42
CA LEU A 372 5.38 0.46 23.79
C LEU A 372 4.39 1.12 22.80
N VAL A 373 4.61 2.37 22.43
CA VAL A 373 3.77 3.09 21.46
C VAL A 373 3.79 2.39 20.11
N THR A 374 4.96 2.03 19.60
CA THR A 374 5.11 1.33 18.31
C THR A 374 4.50 -0.08 18.35
N ALA A 375 4.65 -0.80 19.46
CA ALA A 375 3.98 -2.09 19.66
C ALA A 375 2.44 -1.94 19.64
N ALA A 376 1.91 -0.92 20.33
CA ALA A 376 0.49 -0.64 20.36
C ALA A 376 -0.11 -0.29 18.99
N LEU A 377 0.67 0.35 18.10
CA LEU A 377 0.26 0.64 16.73
C LEU A 377 0.29 -0.60 15.82
N GLY A 378 1.17 -1.57 16.08
CA GLY A 378 1.29 -2.79 15.28
C GLY A 378 0.08 -3.72 15.39
N ALA A 379 -0.53 -3.82 16.57
CA ALA A 379 -1.66 -4.70 16.80
C ALA A 379 -2.92 -4.35 15.97
N PRO A 380 -3.44 -3.10 16.00
CA PRO A 380 -4.58 -2.73 15.18
C PRO A 380 -4.30 -2.82 13.68
N TYR A 381 -3.08 -2.53 13.23
CA TYR A 381 -2.72 -2.65 11.82
C TYR A 381 -2.92 -4.07 11.30
N CYS A 382 -2.41 -5.06 12.02
CA CYS A 382 -2.59 -6.45 11.64
C CYS A 382 -4.07 -6.86 11.65
N ILE A 383 -4.75 -6.63 12.78
CA ILE A 383 -6.11 -7.10 13.02
C ILE A 383 -7.08 -6.48 12.02
N VAL A 384 -7.03 -5.16 11.82
CA VAL A 384 -7.93 -4.46 10.88
C VAL A 384 -7.61 -4.82 9.43
N SER A 385 -6.33 -4.91 9.04
CA SER A 385 -5.96 -5.24 7.66
C SER A 385 -6.46 -6.61 7.23
N ILE A 386 -6.33 -7.64 8.09
CA ILE A 386 -6.83 -8.98 7.81
C ILE A 386 -8.36 -8.99 7.76
N ALA A 387 -9.01 -8.38 8.75
CA ALA A 387 -10.46 -8.34 8.83
C ALA A 387 -11.08 -7.57 7.66
N MET A 388 -10.49 -6.45 7.25
CA MET A 388 -10.93 -5.69 6.06
C MET A 388 -10.74 -6.46 4.76
N SER A 389 -9.63 -7.22 4.64
CA SER A 389 -9.44 -8.10 3.49
C SER A 389 -10.49 -9.20 3.42
N GLN A 390 -10.87 -9.80 4.55
CA GLN A 390 -11.96 -10.79 4.60
C GLN A 390 -13.31 -10.14 4.29
N ALA A 391 -13.59 -8.94 4.82
CA ALA A 391 -14.80 -8.19 4.51
C ALA A 391 -14.93 -7.88 3.01
N LEU A 392 -13.82 -7.54 2.36
CA LEU A 392 -13.75 -7.33 0.92
C LEU A 392 -14.24 -8.56 0.15
N TYR A 393 -13.62 -9.72 0.41
CA TYR A 393 -13.95 -10.95 -0.30
C TYR A 393 -15.35 -11.47 0.03
N ALA A 394 -15.86 -11.22 1.24
CA ALA A 394 -17.23 -11.55 1.61
C ALA A 394 -18.25 -10.66 0.90
N SER A 395 -17.94 -9.39 0.66
CA SER A 395 -18.83 -8.39 0.06
C SER A 395 -18.76 -8.34 -1.47
N ALA A 396 -17.69 -8.84 -2.09
CA ALA A 396 -17.48 -8.82 -3.53
C ALA A 396 -18.03 -10.08 -4.21
N ALA A 397 -18.66 -9.93 -5.38
CA ALA A 397 -19.01 -11.08 -6.21
C ALA A 397 -17.75 -11.81 -6.67
N ARG A 398 -17.80 -13.15 -6.72
CA ARG A 398 -16.64 -13.99 -7.10
C ARG A 398 -16.02 -13.61 -8.45
N LYS A 399 -16.86 -13.19 -9.42
CA LYS A 399 -16.43 -12.75 -10.75
C LYS A 399 -15.69 -11.42 -10.73
N ASP A 400 -15.98 -10.54 -9.76
CA ASP A 400 -15.46 -9.17 -9.66
C ASP A 400 -14.35 -9.03 -8.59
N ALA A 401 -13.94 -10.15 -7.96
CA ALA A 401 -13.00 -10.17 -6.85
C ALA A 401 -11.64 -9.52 -7.19
N GLY A 402 -11.17 -9.64 -8.43
CA GLY A 402 -9.92 -9.01 -8.89
C GLY A 402 -10.04 -7.49 -8.95
N VAL A 403 -11.14 -6.97 -9.52
CA VAL A 403 -11.42 -5.53 -9.59
C VAL A 403 -11.61 -4.97 -8.18
N ALA A 404 -12.39 -5.67 -7.34
CA ALA A 404 -12.62 -5.29 -5.96
C ALA A 404 -11.30 -5.20 -5.15
N ALA A 405 -10.39 -6.14 -5.33
CA ALA A 405 -9.06 -6.12 -4.71
C ALA A 405 -8.20 -4.94 -5.21
N GLY A 406 -8.30 -4.59 -6.49
CA GLY A 406 -7.64 -3.42 -7.06
C GLY A 406 -8.09 -2.11 -6.43
N ILE A 407 -9.41 -1.90 -6.31
CA ILE A 407 -10.00 -0.72 -5.66
C ILE A 407 -9.64 -0.67 -4.16
N PHE A 408 -9.59 -1.82 -3.49
CA PHE A 408 -9.16 -1.91 -2.09
C PHE A 408 -7.73 -1.40 -1.90
N GLN A 409 -6.83 -1.77 -2.79
CA GLN A 409 -5.46 -1.24 -2.76
C GLN A 409 -5.41 0.26 -3.09
N THR A 410 -6.26 0.74 -4.01
CA THR A 410 -6.40 2.17 -4.29
C THR A 410 -6.89 2.93 -3.05
N ALA A 411 -7.87 2.40 -2.30
CA ALA A 411 -8.34 2.98 -1.04
C ALA A 411 -7.20 3.10 0.00
N ARG A 412 -6.32 2.10 0.08
CA ARG A 412 -5.11 2.17 0.92
C ARG A 412 -4.22 3.35 0.53
N TYR A 413 -3.95 3.51 -0.76
CA TYR A 413 -3.08 4.58 -1.23
C TYR A 413 -3.70 5.96 -1.07
N VAL A 414 -5.01 6.09 -1.28
CA VAL A 414 -5.75 7.35 -1.00
C VAL A 414 -5.63 7.72 0.48
N GLY A 415 -5.79 6.75 1.40
CA GLY A 415 -5.57 6.96 2.83
C GLY A 415 -4.14 7.41 3.14
N ALA A 416 -3.14 6.78 2.51
CA ALA A 416 -1.74 7.15 2.70
C ALA A 416 -1.39 8.54 2.14
N ILE A 417 -1.96 8.93 0.98
CA ILE A 417 -1.81 10.29 0.42
C ILE A 417 -2.46 11.32 1.35
N ALA A 418 -3.67 11.04 1.84
CA ALA A 418 -4.34 11.91 2.80
C ALA A 418 -3.52 12.07 4.10
N ALA A 419 -2.82 11.01 4.55
CA ALA A 419 -1.91 11.08 5.70
C ALA A 419 -0.73 12.03 5.45
N THR A 420 -0.10 11.98 4.27
CA THR A 420 0.97 12.93 3.92
C THR A 420 0.46 14.37 3.85
N THR A 421 -0.80 14.56 3.44
CA THR A 421 -1.45 15.87 3.46
C THR A 421 -1.64 16.38 4.89
N VAL A 422 -2.12 15.52 5.81
CA VAL A 422 -2.25 15.88 7.24
C VAL A 422 -0.90 16.31 7.80
N LEU A 423 0.16 15.54 7.56
CA LEU A 423 1.52 15.91 7.98
C LEU A 423 1.97 17.22 7.36
N GLY A 424 1.81 17.39 6.05
CA GLY A 424 2.17 18.60 5.35
C GLY A 424 1.46 19.84 5.88
N VAL A 425 0.14 19.75 6.15
CA VAL A 425 -0.66 20.89 6.68
C VAL A 425 -0.29 21.20 8.13
N VAL A 426 -0.09 20.19 8.98
CA VAL A 426 0.24 20.38 10.39
C VAL A 426 1.65 20.99 10.55
N PHE A 427 2.61 20.60 9.73
CA PHE A 427 4.01 21.02 9.83
C PHE A 427 4.43 22.08 8.81
N VAL A 428 3.49 22.82 8.23
CA VAL A 428 3.80 24.00 7.39
C VAL A 428 4.53 25.05 8.24
N GLY A 429 5.66 25.55 7.73
CA GLY A 429 6.49 26.54 8.43
C GLY A 429 7.64 25.96 9.25
N GLY A 430 7.84 24.64 9.21
CA GLY A 430 8.94 23.94 9.88
C GLY A 430 8.63 23.58 11.34
N SER A 431 9.43 22.68 11.90
CA SER A 431 9.42 22.33 13.32
C SER A 431 10.33 23.31 14.08
N GLY A 432 9.76 24.36 14.65
CA GLY A 432 10.46 25.27 15.56
C GLY A 432 10.61 24.67 16.99
N PRO A 433 11.32 25.34 17.91
CA PRO A 433 11.46 24.90 19.30
C PRO A 433 10.13 24.66 20.02
N ASP A 434 9.05 25.28 19.57
CA ASP A 434 7.68 25.16 20.11
C ASP A 434 6.79 24.18 19.30
N ALA A 435 7.38 23.25 18.57
CA ALA A 435 6.65 22.29 17.73
C ALA A 435 5.74 21.31 18.50
N SER A 436 5.78 21.33 19.83
CA SER A 436 4.94 20.44 20.67
C SER A 436 3.44 20.54 20.34
N TRP A 437 2.93 21.74 20.04
CA TRP A 437 1.54 21.93 19.65
C TRP A 437 1.20 21.28 18.28
N GLN A 438 2.13 21.27 17.34
CA GLN A 438 1.95 20.64 16.02
C GLN A 438 1.84 19.11 16.17
N TRP A 439 2.73 18.52 16.99
CA TRP A 439 2.66 17.10 17.30
C TRP A 439 1.36 16.73 18.02
N MET A 440 0.93 17.54 19.01
CA MET A 440 -0.35 17.33 19.68
C MET A 440 -1.54 17.50 18.74
N THR A 441 -1.49 18.42 17.78
CA THR A 441 -2.53 18.58 16.76
C THR A 441 -2.59 17.35 15.85
N MET A 442 -1.44 16.82 15.42
CA MET A 442 -1.39 15.58 14.66
C MET A 442 -2.03 14.41 15.45
N VAL A 443 -1.71 14.28 16.73
CA VAL A 443 -2.29 13.26 17.61
C VAL A 443 -3.80 13.43 17.74
N ALA A 444 -4.29 14.66 17.92
CA ALA A 444 -5.72 14.94 18.03
C ALA A 444 -6.45 14.58 16.72
N ILE A 445 -5.89 14.93 15.56
CA ILE A 445 -6.44 14.56 14.25
C ILE A 445 -6.46 13.04 14.09
N ALA A 446 -5.34 12.35 14.37
CA ALA A 446 -5.25 10.90 14.24
C ALA A 446 -6.26 10.18 15.17
N THR A 447 -6.39 10.63 16.41
CA THR A 447 -7.32 10.05 17.39
C THR A 447 -8.78 10.33 16.99
N GLY A 448 -9.10 11.55 16.55
CA GLY A 448 -10.44 11.91 16.07
C GLY A 448 -10.85 11.05 14.87
N LEU A 449 -9.96 10.86 13.91
CA LEU A 449 -10.20 9.98 12.75
C LEU A 449 -10.32 8.50 13.14
N ALA A 450 -9.57 8.04 14.14
CA ALA A 450 -9.71 6.69 14.70
C ALA A 450 -11.08 6.47 15.34
N ILE A 451 -11.61 7.49 16.04
CA ILE A 451 -12.97 7.46 16.59
C ILE A 451 -14.00 7.40 15.44
N VAL A 452 -13.85 8.23 14.40
CA VAL A 452 -14.72 8.20 13.21
C VAL A 452 -14.69 6.79 12.57
N HIS A 453 -13.50 6.19 12.43
CA HIS A 453 -13.36 4.84 11.92
C HIS A 453 -14.12 3.81 12.79
N ALA A 454 -13.98 3.87 14.10
CA ALA A 454 -14.68 2.97 15.02
C ALA A 454 -16.21 3.15 14.98
N VAL A 455 -16.69 4.40 14.84
CA VAL A 455 -18.13 4.69 14.64
C VAL A 455 -18.62 4.09 13.33
N LEU A 456 -17.90 4.27 12.22
CA LEU A 456 -18.25 3.66 10.94
C LEU A 456 -18.33 2.13 11.06
N LEU A 457 -17.38 1.50 11.75
CA LEU A 457 -17.41 0.05 11.97
C LEU A 457 -18.58 -0.40 12.86
N SER A 458 -18.95 0.38 13.86
CA SER A 458 -20.06 0.03 14.77
C SER A 458 -21.42 0.09 14.08
N THR A 459 -21.60 1.02 13.14
CA THR A 459 -22.85 1.20 12.37
C THR A 459 -22.94 0.24 11.16
N TRP A 460 -21.81 -0.32 10.75
CA TRP A 460 -21.75 -1.21 9.60
C TRP A 460 -21.88 -2.68 10.00
N HIS A 461 -22.78 -3.38 9.31
CA HIS A 461 -22.95 -4.82 9.43
C HIS A 461 -22.47 -5.45 8.12
N PRO A 462 -21.30 -6.13 8.14
CA PRO A 462 -20.84 -6.81 6.95
C PRO A 462 -21.84 -7.93 6.58
N ARG A 463 -22.50 -7.78 5.44
CA ARG A 463 -23.36 -8.80 4.85
C ARG A 463 -22.60 -9.50 3.73
N SER A 464 -22.80 -10.80 3.58
CA SER A 464 -22.28 -11.52 2.45
C SER A 464 -22.95 -11.04 1.15
N TYR A 465 -22.27 -11.20 0.02
CA TYR A 465 -22.83 -10.85 -1.29
C TYR A 465 -24.16 -11.60 -1.57
N ASP A 466 -24.22 -12.88 -1.18
CA ASP A 466 -25.41 -13.71 -1.35
C ASP A 466 -26.60 -13.23 -0.49
N GLU A 467 -26.33 -12.80 0.75
CA GLU A 467 -27.34 -12.18 1.62
C GLU A 467 -27.85 -10.86 1.09
N GLN A 468 -26.98 -10.03 0.47
CA GLN A 468 -27.38 -8.77 -0.13
C GLN A 468 -28.26 -8.98 -1.35
N ARG A 469 -27.95 -9.98 -2.16
CA ARG A 469 -28.73 -10.34 -3.36
C ARG A 469 -30.11 -10.89 -2.97
N ALA A 470 -30.17 -11.73 -1.94
CA ALA A 470 -31.42 -12.26 -1.42
C ALA A 470 -32.34 -11.20 -0.80
N ALA A 471 -31.75 -10.11 -0.23
CA ALA A 471 -32.50 -9.00 0.33
C ALA A 471 -32.99 -7.99 -0.72
N ALA A 472 -32.46 -8.03 -1.95
CA ALA A 472 -32.80 -7.14 -3.06
C ALA A 472 -33.77 -7.81 -4.07
N SER A 473 -34.00 -9.13 -3.98
CA SER A 473 -35.00 -9.91 -4.73
C SER A 473 -36.31 -10.00 -3.97
#